data_16b8f6aef072b11910bb985f7fcdbc87
#
_entry.id   16b8f6aef072b11910bb985f7fcdbc87
#
_cell.length_a   1.000
_cell.length_b   1.000
_cell.length_c   1.000
_cell.angle_alpha   90.00
_cell.angle_beta   90.00
_cell.angle_gamma   90.00
#
_symmetry.space_group_name_H-M   'P 1'
#
loop_
_entity.id
_entity.type
_entity.pdbx_description
1 polymer ?
#
loop_
_entity_poly.entity_id
_entity_poly.type
_entity_poly.pdbx_seq_one_letter_code
_entity_poly.pdbx_strand_id
1 'polypeptide(L)'
;MTQALNLIESAIEKIAQTSHPTREQEIKRIIEALLFATGDALSLEKIRDVIHTSYPVRCKEIQQLIEQLASEYRLQKRAFQIDSIAGGYLLRTDPDMRPYIEQLFQDRRGEKLSQAAAEVLAIIAYRGPITRREIEKLRGVDCSGTMASLTERGLIEGVGRKEAPGRPVQYGVTQQFLQHFGISSTGELISS
;
A
#
# COMPACT_ATOMS: atom_id res chain seq x y z
N MET A 1 7.84 -49.21 -31.79
CA MET A 1 8.59 -48.72 -30.61
C MET A 1 9.23 -47.36 -30.85
N THR A 2 9.90 -47.16 -31.99
CA THR A 2 10.63 -45.88 -32.29
C THR A 2 9.74 -44.64 -32.38
N GLN A 3 8.49 -44.74 -32.92
CA GLN A 3 7.57 -43.59 -33.00
C GLN A 3 7.05 -43.09 -31.64
N ALA A 4 6.84 -43.97 -30.69
CA ALA A 4 6.42 -43.61 -29.34
C ALA A 4 7.54 -42.91 -28.56
N LEU A 5 8.78 -43.34 -28.75
CA LEU A 5 9.97 -42.68 -28.16
C LEU A 5 10.15 -41.27 -28.72
N ASN A 6 10.04 -41.05 -30.01
CA ASN A 6 10.15 -39.72 -30.62
C ASN A 6 9.02 -38.76 -30.19
N LEU A 7 7.80 -39.28 -29.95
CA LEU A 7 6.69 -38.48 -29.39
C LEU A 7 6.95 -38.07 -27.94
N ILE A 8 7.51 -38.97 -27.15
CA ILE A 8 7.87 -38.68 -25.74
C ILE A 8 9.03 -37.71 -25.68
N GLU A 9 10.07 -37.88 -26.49
CA GLU A 9 11.19 -36.93 -26.58
C GLU A 9 10.73 -35.54 -27.01
N SER A 10 9.89 -35.45 -28.06
CA SER A 10 9.29 -34.19 -28.49
C SER A 10 8.38 -33.55 -27.44
N ALA A 11 7.67 -34.33 -26.63
CA ALA A 11 6.87 -33.84 -25.50
C ALA A 11 7.75 -33.36 -24.35
N ILE A 12 8.83 -34.10 -24.06
CA ILE A 12 9.83 -33.68 -23.04
C ILE A 12 10.56 -32.41 -23.46
N GLU A 13 10.97 -32.28 -24.74
CA GLU A 13 11.55 -31.06 -25.26
C GLU A 13 10.56 -29.88 -25.22
N LYS A 14 9.29 -30.08 -25.57
CA LYS A 14 8.25 -29.04 -25.42
C LYS A 14 8.04 -28.65 -23.96
N ILE A 15 8.06 -29.57 -23.01
CA ILE A 15 7.96 -29.31 -21.57
C ILE A 15 9.22 -28.59 -21.08
N ALA A 16 10.41 -28.96 -21.54
CA ALA A 16 11.67 -28.32 -21.21
C ALA A 16 11.78 -26.89 -21.79
N GLN A 17 11.26 -26.65 -23.00
CA GLN A 17 11.18 -25.31 -23.59
C GLN A 17 10.14 -24.40 -22.93
N THR A 18 9.14 -24.98 -22.22
CA THR A 18 8.17 -24.23 -21.42
C THR A 18 8.70 -23.84 -20.02
N SER A 19 9.93 -24.26 -19.66
CA SER A 19 10.47 -24.05 -18.32
C SER A 19 11.21 -22.73 -18.10
N HIS A 20 11.48 -21.95 -19.16
CA HIS A 20 12.04 -20.61 -19.01
C HIS A 20 10.90 -19.59 -19.05
N PRO A 21 10.70 -18.82 -17.96
CA PRO A 21 9.68 -17.77 -17.94
C PRO A 21 9.98 -16.75 -19.04
N THR A 22 8.94 -16.26 -19.72
CA THR A 22 9.08 -15.17 -20.67
C THR A 22 9.57 -13.91 -19.96
N ARG A 23 10.19 -12.95 -20.69
CA ARG A 23 10.60 -11.66 -20.13
C ARG A 23 9.49 -11.00 -19.30
N GLU A 24 8.26 -11.02 -19.80
CA GLU A 24 7.10 -10.44 -19.09
C GLU A 24 6.77 -11.20 -17.79
N GLN A 25 6.80 -12.53 -17.84
CA GLN A 25 6.59 -13.37 -16.66
C GLN A 25 7.67 -13.13 -15.60
N GLU A 26 8.93 -12.97 -16.02
CA GLU A 26 10.02 -12.68 -15.11
C GLU A 26 9.86 -11.30 -14.44
N ILE A 27 9.48 -10.27 -15.22
CA ILE A 27 9.20 -8.94 -14.68
C ILE A 27 8.02 -8.98 -13.70
N LYS A 28 6.93 -9.70 -14.02
CA LYS A 28 5.80 -9.88 -13.09
C LYS A 28 6.24 -10.53 -11.77
N ARG A 29 7.06 -11.57 -11.82
CA ARG A 29 7.62 -12.22 -10.63
C ARG A 29 8.48 -11.28 -9.79
N ILE A 30 9.26 -10.40 -10.43
CA ILE A 30 10.05 -9.37 -9.74
C ILE A 30 9.10 -8.37 -9.07
N ILE A 31 8.08 -7.88 -9.76
CA ILE A 31 7.07 -6.97 -9.19
C ILE A 31 6.42 -7.61 -7.96
N GLU A 32 5.98 -8.84 -8.06
CA GLU A 32 5.40 -9.62 -6.94
C GLU A 32 6.35 -9.65 -5.73
N ALA A 33 7.61 -10.01 -5.97
CA ALA A 33 8.61 -10.09 -4.92
C ALA A 33 8.87 -8.74 -4.24
N LEU A 34 8.94 -7.65 -5.03
CA LEU A 34 9.14 -6.30 -4.50
C LEU A 34 7.96 -5.85 -3.64
N LEU A 35 6.73 -6.03 -4.11
CA LEU A 35 5.53 -5.67 -3.36
C LEU A 35 5.36 -6.52 -2.09
N PHE A 36 5.73 -7.79 -2.14
CA PHE A 36 5.69 -8.67 -0.97
C PHE A 36 6.74 -8.28 0.08
N ALA A 37 7.95 -7.95 -0.36
CA ALA A 37 9.09 -7.71 0.53
C ALA A 37 8.99 -6.41 1.32
N THR A 38 8.32 -5.39 0.78
CA THR A 38 8.28 -4.05 1.41
C THR A 38 7.21 -3.92 2.48
N GLY A 39 6.06 -4.57 2.31
CA GLY A 39 4.89 -4.35 3.16
C GLY A 39 4.28 -2.95 3.05
N ASP A 40 4.93 -2.04 2.34
CA ASP A 40 4.54 -0.64 2.11
C ASP A 40 4.23 -0.38 0.64
N ALA A 41 3.46 0.69 0.36
CA ALA A 41 3.18 1.08 -1.02
C ALA A 41 4.45 1.53 -1.74
N LEU A 42 4.76 0.89 -2.87
CA LEU A 42 5.87 1.25 -3.74
C LEU A 42 5.40 2.12 -4.89
N SER A 43 6.08 3.25 -5.11
CA SER A 43 5.82 4.08 -6.28
C SER A 43 6.25 3.37 -7.58
N LEU A 44 5.59 3.73 -8.67
CA LEU A 44 5.89 3.18 -9.99
C LEU A 44 7.36 3.43 -10.42
N GLU A 45 7.89 4.61 -10.07
CA GLU A 45 9.27 4.98 -10.35
C GLU A 45 10.24 4.07 -9.59
N LYS A 46 9.97 3.81 -8.32
CA LYS A 46 10.83 2.94 -7.50
C LYS A 46 10.84 1.50 -8.03
N ILE A 47 9.69 0.98 -8.41
CA ILE A 47 9.58 -0.35 -9.05
C ILE A 47 10.39 -0.37 -10.35
N ARG A 48 10.21 0.65 -11.21
CA ARG A 48 10.97 0.78 -12.46
C ARG A 48 12.46 0.80 -12.22
N ASP A 49 12.95 1.61 -11.28
CA ASP A 49 14.37 1.79 -11.03
C ASP A 49 15.06 0.48 -10.62
N VAL A 50 14.37 -0.33 -9.83
CA VAL A 50 14.87 -1.67 -9.46
C VAL A 50 14.89 -2.61 -10.67
N ILE A 51 13.80 -2.67 -11.44
CA ILE A 51 13.70 -3.58 -12.59
C ILE A 51 14.64 -3.16 -13.72
N HIS A 52 14.80 -1.86 -13.95
CA HIS A 52 15.60 -1.31 -15.04
C HIS A 52 17.07 -1.74 -14.99
N THR A 53 17.56 -2.11 -13.81
CA THR A 53 18.93 -2.64 -13.64
C THR A 53 19.15 -3.93 -14.45
N SER A 54 18.12 -4.77 -14.59
CA SER A 54 18.20 -6.06 -15.31
C SER A 54 17.42 -6.06 -16.63
N TYR A 55 16.34 -5.28 -16.70
CA TYR A 55 15.45 -5.21 -17.86
C TYR A 55 15.19 -3.76 -18.22
N PRO A 56 15.52 -3.28 -19.43
CA PRO A 56 15.17 -1.94 -19.88
C PRO A 56 13.64 -1.83 -20.03
N VAL A 57 12.98 -1.15 -19.09
CA VAL A 57 11.52 -1.00 -19.03
C VAL A 57 11.12 0.46 -18.83
N ARG A 58 9.94 0.84 -19.32
CA ARG A 58 9.31 2.15 -19.10
C ARG A 58 8.23 2.03 -18.03
N CYS A 59 7.92 3.13 -17.33
CA CYS A 59 6.85 3.17 -16.33
C CYS A 59 5.50 2.65 -16.87
N LYS A 60 5.13 3.02 -18.09
CA LYS A 60 3.90 2.57 -18.72
C LYS A 60 3.84 1.04 -18.91
N GLU A 61 4.95 0.42 -19.26
CA GLU A 61 5.07 -1.04 -19.40
C GLU A 61 4.89 -1.73 -18.05
N ILE A 62 5.54 -1.21 -17.00
CA ILE A 62 5.40 -1.74 -15.64
C ILE A 62 3.96 -1.61 -15.14
N GLN A 63 3.32 -0.46 -15.36
CA GLN A 63 1.93 -0.24 -14.99
C GLN A 63 1.02 -1.28 -15.65
N GLN A 64 1.18 -1.54 -16.94
CA GLN A 64 0.42 -2.56 -17.66
C GLN A 64 0.63 -3.96 -17.09
N LEU A 65 1.87 -4.30 -16.73
CA LEU A 65 2.19 -5.60 -16.13
C LEU A 65 1.59 -5.75 -14.72
N ILE A 66 1.55 -4.67 -13.92
CA ILE A 66 0.87 -4.66 -12.62
C ILE A 66 -0.64 -4.86 -12.79
N GLU A 67 -1.27 -4.17 -13.74
CA GLU A 67 -2.70 -4.31 -14.03
C GLU A 67 -3.07 -5.72 -14.50
N GLN A 68 -2.21 -6.34 -15.34
CA GLN A 68 -2.37 -7.73 -15.75
C GLN A 68 -2.23 -8.67 -14.56
N LEU A 69 -1.20 -8.51 -13.73
CA LEU A 69 -0.96 -9.32 -12.54
C LEU A 69 -2.13 -9.23 -11.54
N ALA A 70 -2.64 -8.02 -11.31
CA ALA A 70 -3.81 -7.79 -10.47
C ALA A 70 -5.07 -8.49 -11.03
N SER A 71 -5.21 -8.51 -12.36
CA SER A 71 -6.30 -9.22 -13.03
C SER A 71 -6.16 -10.74 -12.92
N GLU A 72 -4.95 -11.26 -13.07
CA GLU A 72 -4.64 -12.68 -12.88
C GLU A 72 -4.98 -13.15 -11.47
N TYR A 73 -4.65 -12.35 -10.43
CA TYR A 73 -4.98 -12.66 -9.05
C TYR A 73 -6.48 -12.74 -8.80
N ARG A 74 -7.26 -11.79 -9.35
CA ARG A 74 -8.72 -11.79 -9.25
C ARG A 74 -9.35 -13.01 -9.95
N LEU A 75 -8.89 -13.31 -11.16
CA LEU A 75 -9.38 -14.47 -11.93
C LEU A 75 -9.07 -15.80 -11.24
N GLN A 76 -7.90 -15.91 -10.64
CA GLN A 76 -7.46 -17.10 -9.90
C GLN A 76 -7.99 -17.16 -8.46
N LYS A 77 -8.75 -16.15 -8.02
CA LYS A 77 -9.25 -16.02 -6.64
C LYS A 77 -8.14 -16.19 -5.61
N ARG A 78 -7.02 -15.48 -5.82
CA ARG A 78 -5.90 -15.50 -4.87
C ARG A 78 -6.32 -14.86 -3.55
N ALA A 79 -5.69 -15.30 -2.45
CA ALA A 79 -5.94 -14.75 -1.11
C ALA A 79 -5.33 -13.35 -0.88
N PHE A 80 -4.75 -12.75 -1.90
CA PHE A 80 -4.14 -11.41 -1.88
C PHE A 80 -4.41 -10.70 -3.22
N GLN A 81 -4.38 -9.37 -3.18
CA GLN A 81 -4.63 -8.48 -4.31
C GLN A 81 -3.61 -7.35 -4.35
N ILE A 82 -3.46 -6.71 -5.51
CA ILE A 82 -2.62 -5.52 -5.68
C ILE A 82 -3.55 -4.31 -5.77
N ASP A 83 -3.38 -3.39 -4.82
CA ASP A 83 -4.12 -2.14 -4.74
C ASP A 83 -3.23 -0.94 -5.07
N SER A 84 -3.81 0.07 -5.72
CA SER A 84 -3.19 1.38 -5.88
C SER A 84 -3.59 2.24 -4.69
N ILE A 85 -2.64 2.48 -3.78
CA ILE A 85 -2.87 3.18 -2.51
C ILE A 85 -1.71 4.13 -2.25
N ALA A 86 -2.00 5.30 -1.69
CA ALA A 86 -0.99 6.24 -1.21
C ALA A 86 0.02 6.65 -2.30
N GLY A 87 -0.42 6.73 -3.56
CA GLY A 87 0.41 7.10 -4.69
C GLY A 87 1.35 5.99 -5.19
N GLY A 88 1.16 4.74 -4.75
CA GLY A 88 1.94 3.58 -5.15
C GLY A 88 1.09 2.32 -5.28
N TYR A 89 1.75 1.18 -5.36
CA TYR A 89 1.14 -0.16 -5.40
C TYR A 89 1.51 -0.95 -4.16
N LEU A 90 0.54 -1.65 -3.60
CA LEU A 90 0.69 -2.45 -2.38
C LEU A 90 0.02 -3.80 -2.56
N LEU A 91 0.71 -4.86 -2.14
CA LEU A 91 0.13 -6.20 -2.03
C LEU A 91 -0.62 -6.32 -0.70
N ARG A 92 -1.91 -6.64 -0.76
CA ARG A 92 -2.78 -6.80 0.41
C ARG A 92 -3.50 -8.12 0.38
N THR A 93 -3.94 -8.57 1.55
CA THR A 93 -4.86 -9.70 1.64
C THR A 93 -6.22 -9.34 1.07
N ASP A 94 -6.84 -10.30 0.39
CA ASP A 94 -8.19 -10.15 -0.12
C ASP A 94 -9.17 -9.89 1.05
N PRO A 95 -10.13 -8.97 0.91
CA PRO A 95 -11.11 -8.66 1.96
C PRO A 95 -11.88 -9.88 2.49
N ASP A 96 -12.12 -10.88 1.66
CA ASP A 96 -12.81 -12.11 2.06
C ASP A 96 -12.01 -12.92 3.10
N MET A 97 -10.71 -12.70 3.18
CA MET A 97 -9.81 -13.34 4.15
C MET A 97 -9.80 -12.65 5.52
N ARG A 98 -10.45 -11.48 5.64
CA ARG A 98 -10.50 -10.67 6.86
C ARG A 98 -10.89 -11.46 8.13
N PRO A 99 -11.95 -12.30 8.14
CA PRO A 99 -12.36 -13.02 9.35
C PRO A 99 -11.25 -13.90 9.92
N TYR A 100 -10.49 -14.56 9.05
CA TYR A 100 -9.39 -15.45 9.44
C TYR A 100 -8.19 -14.68 9.98
N ILE A 101 -7.88 -13.53 9.35
CA ILE A 101 -6.77 -12.66 9.76
C ILE A 101 -7.09 -11.98 11.08
N GLU A 102 -8.32 -11.49 11.27
CA GLU A 102 -8.76 -10.93 12.55
C GLU A 102 -8.68 -11.95 13.68
N GLN A 103 -9.00 -13.20 13.41
CA GLN A 103 -8.86 -14.29 14.39
C GLN A 103 -7.38 -14.55 14.74
N LEU A 104 -6.48 -14.57 13.74
CA LEU A 104 -5.05 -14.75 13.96
C LEU A 104 -4.46 -13.64 14.84
N PHE A 105 -4.95 -12.40 14.70
CA PHE A 105 -4.44 -11.25 15.44
C PHE A 105 -5.33 -10.81 16.62
N GLN A 106 -6.27 -11.66 17.08
CA GLN A 106 -7.14 -11.33 18.21
C GLN A 106 -6.37 -10.89 19.45
N ASP A 107 -5.26 -11.56 19.74
CA ASP A 107 -4.40 -11.25 20.90
C ASP A 107 -3.50 -10.02 20.67
N ARG A 108 -3.33 -9.60 19.40
CA ARG A 108 -2.55 -8.42 19.01
C ARG A 108 -3.43 -7.20 18.68
N ARG A 109 -4.67 -7.15 19.18
CA ARG A 109 -5.49 -5.95 19.03
C ARG A 109 -4.76 -4.77 19.68
N GLY A 110 -3.93 -4.13 18.88
CA GLY A 110 -3.36 -2.84 19.21
C GLY A 110 -4.47 -1.95 19.72
N GLU A 111 -4.24 -1.21 20.79
CA GLU A 111 -5.23 -0.38 21.44
C GLU A 111 -6.03 0.40 20.41
N LYS A 112 -7.32 0.15 20.37
CA LYS A 112 -8.23 0.91 19.52
C LYS A 112 -7.99 2.39 19.81
N LEU A 113 -8.03 3.22 18.78
CA LEU A 113 -8.00 4.66 19.01
C LEU A 113 -9.14 5.02 19.97
N SER A 114 -8.81 5.81 21.00
CA SER A 114 -9.85 6.40 21.84
C SER A 114 -10.75 7.30 21.00
N GLN A 115 -11.97 7.54 21.42
CA GLN A 115 -12.88 8.44 20.72
C GLN A 115 -12.23 9.82 20.50
N ALA A 116 -11.52 10.35 21.52
CA ALA A 116 -10.79 11.61 21.41
C ALA A 116 -9.70 11.57 20.32
N ALA A 117 -8.98 10.46 20.22
CA ALA A 117 -7.95 10.28 19.18
C ALA A 117 -8.56 10.18 17.78
N ALA A 118 -9.67 9.46 17.63
CA ALA A 118 -10.39 9.36 16.36
C ALA A 118 -10.93 10.72 15.90
N GLU A 119 -11.47 11.55 16.81
CA GLU A 119 -11.95 12.90 16.51
C GLU A 119 -10.80 13.83 16.06
N VAL A 120 -9.68 13.84 16.79
CA VAL A 120 -8.49 14.66 16.43
C VAL A 120 -7.94 14.22 15.08
N LEU A 121 -7.82 12.91 14.86
CA LEU A 121 -7.33 12.35 13.61
C LEU A 121 -8.24 12.73 12.42
N ALA A 122 -9.56 12.65 12.61
CA ALA A 122 -10.53 13.07 11.60
C ALA A 122 -10.39 14.55 11.26
N ILE A 123 -10.27 15.44 12.27
CA ILE A 123 -10.07 16.87 12.03
C ILE A 123 -8.82 17.11 11.19
N ILE A 124 -7.70 16.45 11.51
CA ILE A 124 -6.45 16.60 10.77
C ILE A 124 -6.59 16.06 9.34
N ALA A 125 -7.26 14.92 9.14
CA ALA A 125 -7.47 14.31 7.84
C ALA A 125 -8.33 15.18 6.91
N TYR A 126 -9.38 15.83 7.45
CA TYR A 126 -10.29 16.66 6.66
C TYR A 126 -9.85 18.11 6.49
N ARG A 127 -9.07 18.67 7.44
CA ARG A 127 -8.71 20.11 7.47
C ARG A 127 -7.22 20.38 7.43
N GLY A 128 -6.39 19.33 7.40
CA GLY A 128 -4.94 19.52 7.39
C GLY A 128 -4.42 20.18 6.09
N PRO A 129 -3.31 20.90 6.17
CA PRO A 129 -2.47 21.15 7.35
C PRO A 129 -3.09 22.10 8.37
N ILE A 130 -3.11 21.69 9.66
CA ILE A 130 -3.77 22.43 10.74
C ILE A 130 -2.90 22.49 12.01
N THR A 131 -2.95 23.56 12.77
CA THR A 131 -2.18 23.71 14.01
C THR A 131 -2.92 23.11 15.21
N ARG A 132 -2.16 22.75 16.29
CA ARG A 132 -2.76 22.27 17.53
C ARG A 132 -3.80 23.24 18.09
N ARG A 133 -3.51 24.54 18.15
CA ARG A 133 -4.45 25.55 18.66
C ARG A 133 -5.76 25.61 17.87
N GLU A 134 -5.72 25.40 16.58
CA GLU A 134 -6.92 25.36 15.75
C GLU A 134 -7.75 24.12 16.04
N ILE A 135 -7.10 22.96 16.28
CA ILE A 135 -7.79 21.72 16.69
C ILE A 135 -8.44 21.92 18.07
N GLU A 136 -7.69 22.44 19.03
CA GLU A 136 -8.20 22.75 20.38
C GLU A 136 -9.39 23.70 20.34
N LYS A 137 -9.35 24.73 19.49
CA LYS A 137 -10.47 25.65 19.28
C LYS A 137 -11.72 24.96 18.72
N LEU A 138 -11.55 23.98 17.84
CA LEU A 138 -12.67 23.21 17.28
C LEU A 138 -13.26 22.24 18.30
N ARG A 139 -12.43 21.65 19.15
CA ARG A 139 -12.85 20.66 20.13
C ARG A 139 -13.27 21.25 21.49
N GLY A 140 -12.81 22.45 21.78
CA GLY A 140 -13.04 23.11 23.08
C GLY A 140 -12.23 22.54 24.24
N VAL A 141 -11.29 21.62 24.01
CA VAL A 141 -10.47 20.95 25.02
C VAL A 141 -9.03 20.81 24.55
N ASP A 142 -8.09 20.68 25.51
CA ASP A 142 -6.69 20.39 25.21
C ASP A 142 -6.55 19.06 24.49
N CYS A 143 -5.70 19.01 23.48
CA CYS A 143 -5.44 17.81 22.68
C CYS A 143 -3.97 17.40 22.64
N SER A 144 -3.10 18.00 23.46
CA SER A 144 -1.65 17.77 23.43
C SER A 144 -1.30 16.28 23.58
N GLY A 145 -1.85 15.61 24.58
CA GLY A 145 -1.60 14.19 24.84
C GLY A 145 -2.12 13.29 23.71
N THR A 146 -3.32 13.64 23.18
CA THR A 146 -3.90 12.90 22.04
C THR A 146 -3.05 13.03 20.79
N MET A 147 -2.57 14.25 20.50
CA MET A 147 -1.69 14.48 19.34
C MET A 147 -0.34 13.79 19.51
N ALA A 148 0.24 13.79 20.71
CA ALA A 148 1.48 13.06 20.99
C ALA A 148 1.30 11.55 20.70
N SER A 149 0.23 10.94 21.18
CA SER A 149 -0.09 9.53 20.92
C SER A 149 -0.30 9.23 19.43
N LEU A 150 -0.99 10.11 18.70
CA LEU A 150 -1.19 9.94 17.25
C LEU A 150 0.13 10.06 16.46
N THR A 151 1.02 10.96 16.90
CA THR A 151 2.36 11.12 16.31
C THR A 151 3.23 9.90 16.60
N GLU A 152 3.24 9.39 17.84
CA GLU A 152 3.96 8.18 18.23
C GLU A 152 3.50 6.96 17.46
N ARG A 153 2.21 6.87 17.16
CA ARG A 153 1.63 5.81 16.30
C ARG A 153 1.89 6.04 14.81
N GLY A 154 2.56 7.11 14.41
CA GLY A 154 2.87 7.42 13.02
C GLY A 154 1.63 7.77 12.17
N LEU A 155 0.51 8.19 12.77
CA LEU A 155 -0.70 8.53 12.03
C LEU A 155 -0.74 10.00 11.58
N ILE A 156 -0.07 10.88 12.33
CA ILE A 156 0.09 12.31 12.00
C ILE A 156 1.54 12.73 12.13
N GLU A 157 1.90 13.78 11.40
CA GLU A 157 3.24 14.38 11.45
C GLU A 157 3.20 15.90 11.28
N GLY A 158 4.30 16.58 11.66
CA GLY A 158 4.47 17.99 11.40
C GLY A 158 4.89 18.22 9.95
N VAL A 159 4.00 18.79 9.15
CA VAL A 159 4.22 19.02 7.71
C VAL A 159 4.72 20.43 7.37
N GLY A 160 4.76 21.32 8.36
CA GLY A 160 5.24 22.69 8.15
C GLY A 160 5.01 23.60 9.36
N ARG A 161 5.18 24.90 9.15
CA ARG A 161 4.89 25.94 10.15
C ARG A 161 3.99 27.01 9.54
N LYS A 162 2.99 27.45 10.32
CA LYS A 162 2.09 28.52 9.90
C LYS A 162 2.78 29.88 10.02
N GLU A 163 2.58 30.74 9.04
CA GLU A 163 3.02 32.15 9.10
C GLU A 163 2.06 32.96 10.00
N ALA A 164 2.29 32.87 11.32
CA ALA A 164 1.54 33.51 12.35
C ALA A 164 2.47 33.76 13.58
N PRO A 165 2.13 34.65 14.50
CA PRO A 165 2.92 34.87 15.72
C PRO A 165 3.22 33.56 16.45
N GLY A 166 4.51 33.31 16.75
CA GLY A 166 4.99 32.05 17.32
C GLY A 166 5.23 30.92 16.32
N ARG A 167 5.00 31.12 15.03
CA ARG A 167 5.22 30.14 13.91
C ARG A 167 4.85 28.70 14.31
N PRO A 168 3.58 28.43 14.69
CA PRO A 168 3.18 27.13 15.21
C PRO A 168 3.31 26.05 14.15
N VAL A 169 3.65 24.83 14.60
CA VAL A 169 3.71 23.65 13.73
C VAL A 169 2.31 23.33 13.19
N GLN A 170 2.24 23.02 11.90
CA GLN A 170 1.06 22.47 11.23
C GLN A 170 1.22 20.96 11.09
N TYR A 171 0.15 20.25 11.38
CA TYR A 171 0.08 18.80 11.34
C TYR A 171 -0.76 18.33 10.17
N GLY A 172 -0.33 17.25 9.56
CA GLY A 172 -1.04 16.51 8.52
C GLY A 172 -1.03 15.02 8.83
N VAL A 173 -1.78 14.24 8.04
CA VAL A 173 -1.73 12.78 8.11
C VAL A 173 -0.50 12.27 7.38
N THR A 174 0.00 11.11 7.81
CA THR A 174 1.16 10.44 7.22
C THR A 174 0.79 9.53 6.06
N GLN A 175 1.81 9.07 5.33
CA GLN A 175 1.66 8.00 4.35
C GLN A 175 1.12 6.71 4.98
N GLN A 176 1.56 6.38 6.20
CA GLN A 176 1.08 5.22 6.96
C GLN A 176 -0.42 5.32 7.27
N PHE A 177 -0.94 6.51 7.57
CA PHE A 177 -2.39 6.72 7.69
C PHE A 177 -3.12 6.38 6.40
N LEU A 178 -2.65 6.88 5.24
CA LEU A 178 -3.27 6.61 3.95
C LEU A 178 -3.31 5.10 3.64
N GLN A 179 -2.21 4.40 3.90
CA GLN A 179 -2.11 2.95 3.75
C GLN A 179 -3.06 2.20 4.68
N HIS A 180 -3.13 2.62 5.95
CA HIS A 180 -3.99 1.96 6.95
C HIS A 180 -5.48 2.08 6.61
N PHE A 181 -5.89 3.22 6.06
CA PHE A 181 -7.28 3.47 5.64
C PHE A 181 -7.55 3.07 4.18
N GLY A 182 -6.52 2.67 3.43
CA GLY A 182 -6.67 2.19 2.06
C GLY A 182 -7.05 3.29 1.06
N ILE A 183 -6.59 4.53 1.29
CA ILE A 183 -6.87 5.70 0.45
C ILE A 183 -5.59 6.22 -0.20
N SER A 184 -5.72 6.79 -1.41
CA SER A 184 -4.58 7.33 -2.14
C SER A 184 -4.24 8.77 -1.73
N SER A 185 -5.22 9.51 -1.24
CA SER A 185 -5.08 10.87 -0.75
C SER A 185 -6.22 11.25 0.20
N THR A 186 -6.02 12.31 1.00
CA THR A 186 -7.08 12.87 1.86
C THR A 186 -8.27 13.42 1.08
N GLY A 187 -8.09 13.74 -0.21
CA GLY A 187 -9.17 14.20 -1.09
C GLY A 187 -10.29 13.16 -1.26
N GLU A 188 -9.97 11.88 -1.18
CA GLU A 188 -10.96 10.79 -1.26
C GLU A 188 -11.93 10.77 -0.07
N LEU A 189 -11.46 11.21 1.12
CA LEU A 189 -12.30 11.30 2.32
C LEU A 189 -13.40 12.37 2.20
N ILE A 190 -13.19 13.38 1.34
CA ILE A 190 -14.10 14.52 1.17
C ILE A 190 -15.14 14.20 0.09
N SER A 191 -14.86 13.22 -0.76
CA SER A 191 -15.70 12.84 -1.92
C SER A 191 -16.68 11.69 -1.61
N SER A 192 -16.63 11.12 -0.41
CA SER A 192 -17.51 10.04 0.08
C SER A 192 -18.57 10.59 1.01
#